data_6597a04d5eab7ba2e0522d561720e970
#
_entry.id   6597a04d5eab7ba2e0522d561720e970
#
_cell.length_a   1.000
_cell.length_b   1.000
_cell.length_c   1.000
_cell.angle_alpha   90.00
_cell.angle_beta   90.00
_cell.angle_gamma   90.00
#
_symmetry.space_group_name_H-M   'P 1'
#
loop_
_entity.id
_entity.type
_entity.pdbx_description
1 polymer ?
#
loop_
_entity_poly.entity_id
_entity_poly.type
_entity_poly.pdbx_seq_one_letter_code
_entity_poly.pdbx_strand_id
1 'polypeptide(L)'
;DLTDTIKASPYYDNYDQDYFTPFKVGDKLYGYPVLTGGTCTVVIYDKAMWKEAGYDTFPSTWEDVEKASEYFQEQGIDTVAFGNGGKWQANSDFLSTLGDRYTGKDWFQGLIDNSGSKFTDEAFVKALTETQHLFTETKIFNEDFNSVTNEDAREYYISGDAAAFIGG
;
A
#
# COMPACT_ATOMS: atom_id res chain seq x y z
N ASP A 1 2.56 2.71 -31.56
CA ASP A 1 1.28 2.01 -31.58
C ASP A 1 1.53 0.53 -31.84
N LEU A 2 1.14 -0.31 -30.88
CA LEU A 2 1.35 -1.77 -30.91
C LEU A 2 0.03 -2.53 -31.07
N THR A 3 -1.06 -1.83 -31.37
CA THR A 3 -2.42 -2.37 -31.36
C THR A 3 -2.56 -3.65 -32.18
N ASP A 4 -2.11 -3.61 -33.46
CA ASP A 4 -2.25 -4.75 -34.35
C ASP A 4 -1.37 -5.93 -33.90
N THR A 5 -0.15 -5.64 -33.46
CA THR A 5 0.78 -6.66 -32.95
C THR A 5 0.23 -7.35 -31.70
N ILE A 6 -0.33 -6.57 -30.78
CA ILE A 6 -0.89 -7.09 -29.53
C ILE A 6 -2.15 -7.91 -29.80
N LYS A 7 -3.06 -7.41 -30.62
CA LYS A 7 -4.30 -8.11 -30.98
C LYS A 7 -4.07 -9.38 -31.83
N ALA A 8 -2.96 -9.45 -32.57
CA ALA A 8 -2.57 -10.65 -33.31
C ALA A 8 -1.93 -11.72 -32.39
N SER A 9 -1.64 -11.42 -31.15
CA SER A 9 -1.12 -12.41 -30.21
C SER A 9 -2.15 -13.52 -29.95
N PRO A 10 -1.75 -14.80 -29.99
CA PRO A 10 -2.67 -15.90 -29.67
C PRO A 10 -3.12 -15.92 -28.20
N TYR A 11 -2.54 -15.08 -27.37
CA TYR A 11 -2.87 -14.95 -25.95
C TYR A 11 -3.72 -13.73 -25.64
N TYR A 12 -4.00 -12.85 -26.62
CA TYR A 12 -4.73 -11.60 -26.38
C TYR A 12 -6.10 -11.83 -25.74
N ASP A 13 -6.84 -12.80 -26.24
CA ASP A 13 -8.19 -13.12 -25.74
C ASP A 13 -8.19 -13.86 -24.39
N ASN A 14 -7.01 -14.33 -23.92
CA ASN A 14 -6.87 -14.96 -22.61
C ASN A 14 -6.75 -13.96 -21.46
N TYR A 15 -6.54 -12.67 -21.79
CA TYR A 15 -6.47 -11.60 -20.81
C TYR A 15 -7.85 -10.98 -20.60
N ASP A 16 -8.16 -10.63 -19.36
CA ASP A 16 -9.23 -9.68 -19.09
C ASP A 16 -8.87 -8.35 -19.77
N GLN A 17 -9.80 -7.82 -20.56
CA GLN A 17 -9.54 -6.64 -21.38
C GLN A 17 -9.29 -5.37 -20.55
N ASP A 18 -9.71 -5.36 -19.29
CA ASP A 18 -9.45 -4.26 -18.34
C ASP A 18 -7.95 -4.13 -18.01
N TYR A 19 -7.17 -5.21 -18.09
CA TYR A 19 -5.73 -5.16 -17.88
C TYR A 19 -4.98 -4.36 -18.96
N PHE A 20 -5.58 -4.15 -20.12
CA PHE A 20 -5.00 -3.31 -21.17
C PHE A 20 -5.28 -1.81 -20.95
N THR A 21 -6.21 -1.44 -20.06
CA THR A 21 -6.60 -0.05 -19.84
C THR A 21 -5.43 0.89 -19.53
N PRO A 22 -4.47 0.56 -18.64
CA PRO A 22 -3.33 1.41 -18.36
C PRO A 22 -2.37 1.61 -19.56
N PHE A 23 -2.47 0.75 -20.57
CA PHE A 23 -1.62 0.76 -21.76
C PHE A 23 -2.29 1.41 -22.97
N LYS A 24 -3.51 1.96 -22.79
CA LYS A 24 -4.27 2.62 -23.85
C LYS A 24 -4.04 4.13 -23.86
N VAL A 25 -3.96 4.69 -25.07
CA VAL A 25 -4.13 6.12 -25.31
C VAL A 25 -5.17 6.25 -26.43
N GLY A 26 -6.37 6.65 -26.10
CA GLY A 26 -7.53 6.51 -26.97
C GLY A 26 -7.79 5.02 -27.26
N ASP A 27 -7.97 4.69 -28.53
CA ASP A 27 -8.20 3.31 -28.98
C ASP A 27 -6.91 2.52 -29.28
N LYS A 28 -5.73 3.11 -29.01
CA LYS A 28 -4.44 2.54 -29.35
C LYS A 28 -3.74 1.95 -28.15
N LEU A 29 -3.13 0.77 -28.35
CA LEU A 29 -2.31 0.07 -27.34
C LEU A 29 -0.84 0.39 -27.55
N TYR A 30 -0.15 0.73 -26.46
CA TYR A 30 1.27 1.06 -26.44
C TYR A 30 2.10 0.13 -25.55
N GLY A 31 1.46 -0.79 -24.86
CA GLY A 31 2.10 -1.79 -24.01
C GLY A 31 1.28 -3.06 -23.88
N TYR A 32 1.94 -4.11 -23.40
CA TYR A 32 1.34 -5.41 -23.14
C TYR A 32 1.49 -5.74 -21.65
N PRO A 33 0.41 -6.11 -20.92
CA PRO A 33 0.51 -6.52 -19.54
C PRO A 33 1.28 -7.85 -19.44
N VAL A 34 2.46 -7.81 -18.83
CA VAL A 34 3.30 -9.01 -18.62
C VAL A 34 2.83 -9.79 -17.39
N LEU A 35 2.41 -9.06 -16.36
CA LEU A 35 1.82 -9.60 -15.15
C LEU A 35 0.43 -9.02 -14.97
N THR A 36 -0.51 -9.86 -14.58
CA THR A 36 -1.89 -9.47 -14.33
C THR A 36 -2.32 -9.94 -12.96
N GLY A 37 -2.98 -9.05 -12.25
CA GLY A 37 -3.39 -9.29 -10.88
C GLY A 37 -2.23 -9.16 -9.89
N GLY A 38 -2.56 -9.24 -8.66
CA GLY A 38 -1.64 -9.09 -7.54
C GLY A 38 -2.13 -8.01 -6.60
N THR A 39 -1.84 -8.22 -5.33
CA THR A 39 -2.11 -7.25 -4.28
C THR A 39 -0.80 -6.57 -3.98
N CYS A 40 -0.68 -5.29 -4.32
CA CYS A 40 0.58 -4.57 -4.19
C CYS A 40 0.88 -4.16 -2.75
N THR A 41 -0.17 -3.90 -1.94
CA THR A 41 0.00 -3.49 -0.56
C THR A 41 -0.99 -4.24 0.32
N VAL A 42 -0.47 -5.01 1.25
CA VAL A 42 -1.24 -5.80 2.21
C VAL A 42 -0.67 -5.64 3.61
N VAL A 43 -1.50 -5.90 4.61
CA VAL A 43 -1.05 -6.13 5.97
C VAL A 43 -1.01 -7.64 6.22
N ILE A 44 0.17 -8.14 6.53
CA ILE A 44 0.39 -9.51 6.98
C ILE A 44 0.62 -9.43 8.49
N TYR A 45 -0.09 -10.23 9.28
CA TYR A 45 -0.02 -10.14 10.73
C TYR A 45 -0.03 -11.51 11.42
N ASP A 46 0.60 -11.59 12.57
CA ASP A 46 0.57 -12.78 13.42
C ASP A 46 -0.70 -12.80 14.27
N LYS A 47 -1.60 -13.75 13.95
CA LYS A 47 -2.90 -13.87 14.64
C LYS A 47 -2.78 -14.15 16.13
N ALA A 48 -1.72 -14.86 16.56
CA ALA A 48 -1.54 -15.19 17.97
C ALA A 48 -1.11 -13.93 18.75
N MET A 49 -0.13 -13.19 18.24
CA MET A 49 0.32 -11.94 18.85
C MET A 49 -0.82 -10.91 18.97
N TRP A 50 -1.59 -10.70 17.89
CA TRP A 50 -2.71 -9.76 17.91
C TRP A 50 -3.83 -10.21 18.86
N LYS A 51 -4.07 -11.52 18.97
CA LYS A 51 -5.04 -12.05 19.95
C LYS A 51 -4.59 -11.83 21.39
N GLU A 52 -3.31 -11.94 21.69
CA GLU A 52 -2.73 -11.63 23.01
C GLU A 52 -2.87 -10.14 23.33
N ALA A 53 -2.76 -9.26 22.33
CA ALA A 53 -3.04 -7.83 22.44
C ALA A 53 -4.54 -7.49 22.53
N GLY A 54 -5.44 -8.49 22.49
CA GLY A 54 -6.88 -8.32 22.65
C GLY A 54 -7.68 -8.20 21.35
N TYR A 55 -7.06 -8.50 20.20
CA TYR A 55 -7.69 -8.39 18.88
C TYR A 55 -7.79 -9.75 18.18
N ASP A 56 -8.99 -10.24 17.90
CA ASP A 56 -9.20 -11.51 17.18
C ASP A 56 -8.77 -11.43 15.69
N THR A 57 -8.75 -10.23 15.13
CA THR A 57 -8.29 -9.93 13.76
C THR A 57 -7.51 -8.62 13.79
N PHE A 58 -6.73 -8.35 12.72
CA PHE A 58 -6.09 -7.04 12.57
C PHE A 58 -7.16 -5.93 12.64
N PRO A 59 -6.93 -4.85 13.41
CA PRO A 59 -7.90 -3.76 13.58
C PRO A 59 -8.29 -3.11 12.25
N SER A 60 -9.50 -2.60 12.19
CA SER A 60 -10.02 -1.93 10.98
C SER A 60 -9.74 -0.42 10.95
N THR A 61 -9.23 0.14 12.04
CA THR A 61 -8.88 1.56 12.17
C THR A 61 -7.43 1.73 12.65
N TRP A 62 -6.77 2.77 12.19
CA TRP A 62 -5.42 3.12 12.66
C TRP A 62 -5.41 3.51 14.14
N GLU A 63 -6.48 4.13 14.64
CA GLU A 63 -6.63 4.44 16.06
C GLU A 63 -6.56 3.18 16.94
N ASP A 64 -7.17 2.08 16.51
CA ASP A 64 -7.10 0.82 17.24
C ASP A 64 -5.73 0.13 17.09
N VAL A 65 -5.05 0.30 15.95
CA VAL A 65 -3.65 -0.15 15.78
C VAL A 65 -2.73 0.65 16.72
N GLU A 66 -2.95 1.96 16.85
CA GLU A 66 -2.19 2.81 17.77
C GLU A 66 -2.39 2.40 19.24
N LYS A 67 -3.62 2.12 19.64
CA LYS A 67 -3.90 1.57 20.99
C LYS A 67 -3.18 0.22 21.20
N ALA A 68 -3.18 -0.66 20.22
CA ALA A 68 -2.48 -1.94 20.31
C ALA A 68 -0.95 -1.76 20.42
N SER A 69 -0.41 -0.67 19.87
CA SER A 69 1.03 -0.43 19.87
C SER A 69 1.60 -0.27 21.28
N GLU A 70 0.82 0.21 22.25
CA GLU A 70 1.21 0.28 23.65
C GLU A 70 1.56 -1.10 24.21
N TYR A 71 0.70 -2.10 23.92
CA TYR A 71 0.93 -3.48 24.33
C TYR A 71 2.22 -4.06 23.70
N PHE A 72 2.40 -3.91 22.39
CA PHE A 72 3.57 -4.45 21.70
C PHE A 72 4.88 -3.81 22.16
N GLN A 73 4.88 -2.49 22.41
CA GLN A 73 6.04 -1.79 22.95
C GLN A 73 6.45 -2.30 24.33
N GLU A 74 5.49 -2.61 25.22
CA GLU A 74 5.77 -3.22 26.53
C GLU A 74 6.43 -4.59 26.39
N GLN A 75 6.17 -5.30 25.31
CA GLN A 75 6.81 -6.57 24.99
C GLN A 75 8.14 -6.43 24.23
N GLY A 76 8.53 -5.21 23.85
CA GLY A 76 9.73 -4.97 23.03
C GLY A 76 9.58 -5.41 21.57
N ILE A 77 8.34 -5.40 21.06
CA ILE A 77 7.97 -5.84 19.70
C ILE A 77 7.47 -4.64 18.92
N ASP A 78 7.89 -4.48 17.68
CA ASP A 78 7.30 -3.50 16.77
C ASP A 78 5.87 -3.89 16.40
N THR A 79 4.95 -2.93 16.40
CA THR A 79 3.55 -3.21 16.05
C THR A 79 3.41 -3.59 14.59
N VAL A 80 4.04 -2.81 13.71
CA VAL A 80 4.06 -3.01 12.26
C VAL A 80 5.45 -2.75 11.73
N ALA A 81 6.09 -3.75 11.15
CA ALA A 81 7.33 -3.56 10.41
C ALA A 81 7.04 -2.88 9.06
N PHE A 82 7.80 -1.85 8.76
CA PHE A 82 7.74 -1.12 7.50
C PHE A 82 9.14 -0.70 7.05
N GLY A 83 9.47 -0.90 5.78
CA GLY A 83 10.76 -0.56 5.22
C GLY A 83 10.64 0.50 4.13
N ASN A 84 11.27 1.67 4.34
CA ASN A 84 11.33 2.77 3.39
C ASN A 84 12.78 3.17 3.03
N GLY A 85 13.74 2.29 3.26
CA GLY A 85 15.15 2.52 2.88
C GLY A 85 15.33 2.82 1.40
N GLY A 86 14.50 2.21 0.55
CA GLY A 86 14.42 2.49 -0.89
C GLY A 86 13.79 3.83 -1.26
N LYS A 87 13.21 4.58 -0.30
CA LYS A 87 12.60 5.92 -0.43
C LYS A 87 11.36 5.99 -1.33
N TRP A 88 10.75 4.86 -1.65
CA TRP A 88 9.55 4.82 -2.49
C TRP A 88 8.35 4.14 -1.82
N GLN A 89 8.56 3.25 -0.86
CA GLN A 89 7.51 2.44 -0.26
C GLN A 89 6.48 3.30 0.49
N ALA A 90 6.93 4.27 1.27
CA ALA A 90 6.01 5.17 1.99
C ALA A 90 5.08 5.94 1.04
N ASN A 91 5.56 6.27 -0.15
CA ASN A 91 4.75 6.95 -1.15
C ASN A 91 3.93 5.98 -2.01
N SER A 92 4.58 5.00 -2.62
CA SER A 92 3.94 4.13 -3.62
C SER A 92 3.07 3.04 -3.01
N ASP A 93 3.43 2.51 -1.85
CA ASP A 93 2.66 1.46 -1.18
C ASP A 93 1.68 2.07 -0.17
N PHE A 94 2.19 2.83 0.79
CA PHE A 94 1.38 3.30 1.91
C PHE A 94 0.47 4.46 1.52
N LEU A 95 1.05 5.60 1.11
CA LEU A 95 0.29 6.82 0.80
C LEU A 95 -0.68 6.62 -0.37
N SER A 96 -0.30 5.91 -1.42
CA SER A 96 -1.20 5.68 -2.55
C SER A 96 -2.43 4.86 -2.13
N THR A 97 -2.24 3.84 -1.30
CA THR A 97 -3.34 3.01 -0.77
C THR A 97 -4.21 3.77 0.22
N LEU A 98 -3.60 4.52 1.15
CA LEU A 98 -4.33 5.35 2.11
C LEU A 98 -5.05 6.50 1.39
N GLY A 99 -4.38 7.14 0.44
CA GLY A 99 -4.93 8.21 -0.38
C GLY A 99 -6.21 7.81 -1.09
N ASP A 100 -6.21 6.65 -1.75
CA ASP A 100 -7.40 6.12 -2.44
C ASP A 100 -8.59 5.92 -1.49
N ARG A 101 -8.35 5.50 -0.24
CA ARG A 101 -9.41 5.35 0.77
C ARG A 101 -10.04 6.67 1.19
N TYR A 102 -9.29 7.76 1.16
CA TYR A 102 -9.80 9.10 1.47
C TYR A 102 -10.45 9.77 0.26
N THR A 103 -9.88 9.60 -0.92
CA THR A 103 -10.30 10.33 -2.13
C THR A 103 -11.24 9.53 -3.03
N GLY A 104 -11.13 8.20 -3.01
CA GLY A 104 -11.80 7.29 -3.94
C GLY A 104 -11.16 7.26 -5.33
N LYS A 105 -11.48 6.21 -6.07
CA LYS A 105 -10.89 5.91 -7.39
C LYS A 105 -11.10 7.00 -8.45
N ASP A 106 -12.24 7.68 -8.40
CA ASP A 106 -12.60 8.68 -9.42
C ASP A 106 -11.73 9.93 -9.31
N TRP A 107 -11.26 10.23 -8.10
CA TRP A 107 -10.33 11.34 -7.87
C TRP A 107 -8.97 11.08 -8.56
N PHE A 108 -8.44 9.86 -8.42
CA PHE A 108 -7.19 9.48 -9.07
C PHE A 108 -7.31 9.52 -10.60
N GLN A 109 -8.44 9.03 -11.14
CA GLN A 109 -8.72 9.16 -12.57
C GLN A 109 -8.78 10.62 -13.01
N GLY A 110 -9.37 11.51 -12.19
CA GLY A 110 -9.40 12.93 -12.44
C GLY A 110 -8.04 13.61 -12.49
N LEU A 111 -7.03 13.08 -11.78
CA LEU A 111 -5.63 13.53 -11.93
C LEU A 111 -5.04 13.11 -13.28
N ILE A 112 -5.24 11.84 -13.66
CA ILE A 112 -4.73 11.29 -14.93
C ILE A 112 -5.32 12.06 -16.12
N ASP A 113 -6.61 12.28 -16.10
CA ASP A 113 -7.36 12.93 -17.18
C ASP A 113 -7.26 14.46 -17.15
N ASN A 114 -6.63 15.01 -16.11
CA ASN A 114 -6.61 16.45 -15.84
C ASN A 114 -8.02 17.08 -15.82
N SER A 115 -8.99 16.35 -15.24
CA SER A 115 -10.42 16.70 -15.24
C SER A 115 -10.88 17.38 -13.95
N GLY A 116 -9.95 17.93 -13.15
CA GLY A 116 -10.27 18.81 -12.02
C GLY A 116 -9.73 18.37 -10.66
N SER A 117 -9.35 17.12 -10.46
CA SER A 117 -8.71 16.68 -9.22
C SER A 117 -7.34 17.32 -9.02
N LYS A 118 -7.00 17.65 -7.78
CA LYS A 118 -5.75 18.31 -7.41
C LYS A 118 -5.18 17.72 -6.12
N PHE A 119 -3.87 17.64 -6.01
CA PHE A 119 -3.19 17.23 -4.77
C PHE A 119 -3.45 18.17 -3.58
N THR A 120 -4.07 19.31 -3.81
CA THR A 120 -4.53 20.27 -2.77
C THR A 120 -5.97 20.04 -2.33
N ASP A 121 -6.65 19.04 -2.88
CA ASP A 121 -8.02 18.72 -2.47
C ASP A 121 -8.04 18.23 -1.02
N GLU A 122 -9.05 18.66 -0.26
CA GLU A 122 -9.14 18.41 1.19
C GLU A 122 -9.01 16.94 1.55
N ALA A 123 -9.61 16.04 0.77
CA ALA A 123 -9.55 14.61 1.02
C ALA A 123 -8.12 14.06 0.90
N PHE A 124 -7.35 14.51 -0.10
CA PHE A 124 -5.96 14.10 -0.26
C PHE A 124 -5.05 14.71 0.82
N VAL A 125 -5.29 15.98 1.18
CA VAL A 125 -4.57 16.63 2.28
C VAL A 125 -4.81 15.90 3.61
N LYS A 126 -6.03 15.42 3.86
CA LYS A 126 -6.32 14.57 5.03
C LYS A 126 -5.51 13.27 5.01
N ALA A 127 -5.42 12.59 3.86
CA ALA A 127 -4.60 11.38 3.73
C ALA A 127 -3.11 11.64 4.00
N LEU A 128 -2.58 12.77 3.52
CA LEU A 128 -1.20 13.20 3.82
C LEU A 128 -1.00 13.48 5.31
N THR A 129 -1.95 14.17 5.94
CA THR A 129 -1.89 14.48 7.37
C THR A 129 -1.92 13.20 8.21
N GLU A 130 -2.79 12.26 7.86
CA GLU A 130 -2.84 10.95 8.52
C GLU A 130 -1.55 10.17 8.32
N THR A 131 -1.01 10.15 7.09
CA THR A 131 0.28 9.53 6.82
C THR A 131 1.39 10.14 7.68
N GLN A 132 1.46 11.47 7.75
CA GLN A 132 2.42 12.16 8.60
C GLN A 132 2.26 11.75 10.06
N HIS A 133 1.04 11.82 10.60
CA HIS A 133 0.73 11.41 11.97
C HIS A 133 1.23 9.99 12.26
N LEU A 134 0.85 9.02 11.45
CA LEU A 134 1.21 7.62 11.66
C LEU A 134 2.73 7.37 11.66
N PHE A 135 3.48 8.06 10.81
CA PHE A 135 4.93 7.85 10.70
C PHE A 135 5.77 8.71 11.64
N THR A 136 5.25 9.82 12.17
CA THR A 136 6.07 10.78 12.94
C THR A 136 5.60 10.99 14.37
N GLU A 137 4.34 10.70 14.68
CA GLU A 137 3.75 11.00 15.99
C GLU A 137 3.33 9.74 16.75
N THR A 138 3.06 8.63 16.03
CA THR A 138 2.77 7.33 16.63
C THR A 138 4.02 6.45 16.73
N LYS A 139 3.91 5.36 17.48
CA LYS A 139 4.94 4.32 17.57
C LYS A 139 4.48 3.01 16.93
N ILE A 140 3.62 3.11 15.92
CA ILE A 140 3.11 1.94 15.20
C ILE A 140 4.22 1.26 14.41
N PHE A 141 5.09 2.04 13.76
CA PHE A 141 6.15 1.53 12.91
C PHE A 141 7.49 1.42 13.65
N ASN A 142 8.35 0.51 13.20
CA ASN A 142 9.73 0.42 13.66
C ASN A 142 10.46 1.77 13.51
N GLU A 143 11.29 2.14 14.49
CA GLU A 143 11.94 3.46 14.53
C GLU A 143 12.87 3.70 13.33
N ASP A 144 13.48 2.66 12.81
CA ASP A 144 14.44 2.68 11.70
C ASP A 144 13.81 2.52 10.30
N PHE A 145 12.47 2.62 10.18
CA PHE A 145 11.74 2.38 8.93
C PHE A 145 12.31 3.13 7.71
N ASN A 146 12.90 4.30 7.91
CA ASN A 146 13.52 5.08 6.83
C ASN A 146 14.91 4.59 6.40
N SER A 147 15.49 3.65 7.13
CA SER A 147 16.84 3.13 6.92
C SER A 147 16.85 1.69 6.43
N VAL A 148 15.84 0.89 6.83
CA VAL A 148 15.72 -0.51 6.44
C VAL A 148 14.98 -0.67 5.13
N THR A 149 15.32 -1.69 4.38
CA THR A 149 14.62 -2.06 3.15
C THR A 149 13.29 -2.74 3.44
N ASN A 150 12.46 -2.92 2.43
CA ASN A 150 11.22 -3.70 2.56
C ASN A 150 11.52 -5.17 2.93
N GLU A 151 12.60 -5.71 2.39
CA GLU A 151 13.09 -7.06 2.70
C GLU A 151 13.51 -7.19 4.15
N ASP A 152 14.26 -6.21 4.69
CA ASP A 152 14.67 -6.22 6.10
C ASP A 152 13.45 -6.11 7.03
N ALA A 153 12.49 -5.25 6.72
CA ALA A 153 11.25 -5.12 7.49
C ALA A 153 10.42 -6.42 7.49
N ARG A 154 10.42 -7.13 6.36
CA ARG A 154 9.79 -8.47 6.30
C ARG A 154 10.51 -9.47 7.21
N GLU A 155 11.85 -9.41 7.30
CA GLU A 155 12.60 -10.28 8.22
C GLU A 155 12.28 -9.97 9.69
N TYR A 156 12.04 -8.71 10.09
CA TYR A 156 11.56 -8.37 11.44
C TYR A 156 10.24 -9.09 11.76
N TYR A 157 9.31 -9.12 10.81
CA TYR A 157 8.06 -9.86 10.99
C TYR A 157 8.29 -11.38 11.04
N ILE A 158 9.12 -11.93 10.19
CA ILE A 158 9.40 -13.38 10.14
C ILE A 158 10.10 -13.86 11.41
N SER A 159 11.00 -13.07 11.98
CA SER A 159 11.71 -13.39 13.22
C SER A 159 10.85 -13.22 14.48
N GLY A 160 9.70 -12.56 14.37
CA GLY A 160 8.81 -12.25 15.50
C GLY A 160 9.17 -10.97 16.23
N ASP A 161 10.06 -10.15 15.67
CA ASP A 161 10.40 -8.82 16.21
C ASP A 161 9.32 -7.78 15.89
N ALA A 162 8.40 -8.09 14.98
CA ALA A 162 7.22 -7.28 14.67
C ALA A 162 5.96 -8.13 14.61
N ALA A 163 4.83 -7.58 15.09
CA ALA A 163 3.53 -8.27 15.12
C ALA A 163 2.78 -8.23 13.79
N ALA A 164 3.15 -7.33 12.89
CA ALA A 164 2.65 -7.23 11.53
C ALA A 164 3.70 -6.66 10.58
N PHE A 165 3.44 -6.78 9.27
CA PHE A 165 4.27 -6.24 8.20
C PHE A 165 3.36 -5.64 7.14
N ILE A 166 3.73 -4.48 6.60
CA ILE A 166 3.08 -3.86 5.44
C ILE A 166 4.02 -3.92 4.25
N GLY A 167 3.57 -4.54 3.19
CA GLY A 167 4.31 -4.69 1.94
C GLY A 167 3.58 -5.57 0.94
N GLY A 168 4.23 -5.91 -0.14
CA GLY A 168 3.73 -6.79 -1.18
C GLY A 168 4.79 -7.69 -1.78
#